data_98b3a21f672b2e5b61327c85a7840ff5
#
_entry.id   98b3a21f672b2e5b61327c85a7840ff5
#
_cell.length_a   1.000
_cell.length_b   1.000
_cell.length_c   1.000
_cell.angle_alpha   90.00
_cell.angle_beta   90.00
_cell.angle_gamma   90.00
#
_symmetry.space_group_name_H-M   'P 1'
#
loop_
_entity.id
_entity.type
_entity.pdbx_description
1 polymer ?
#
loop_
_entity_poly.entity_id
_entity_poly.type
_entity_poly.pdbx_seq_one_letter_code
_entity_poly.pdbx_strand_id
1 'polypeptide(L)'
;MGLSVAAVQLAAVPERRTPERADLEVKRVLAGMATSRLVFQPVVDLVRGTVVGYEALARFGDAGLRTPGPYLAAAERTGRAAELEAHLLSQALACRDDVPADCFLAVNISPILLASPVVSALLRNAGDLSGLVLELTEHVPVDNLGALRRRIDGLRERGALLALDDTGAGWSGLRQVAELRPDIVKLDKSLVADVDRDEVKQGLVELVGQFVSRLGSRLLVEGVERFEELDAVSRLGVPLAQGWLLGRPSVRWSQLPDGVARALAVRTAQADVRAQVGNCVDRTAPCVRHVATIGFLPDEPRHVVVVDRQNRPTALWLRSPEPTGPSGWTHPVMTVVAGDRDHEIVARAMTRPPITRFDPVVCVSETGRFVGLVHVEHLVTATVTAR
;
A
#
# COMPACT_ATOMS: atom_id res chain seq x y z
N MET A 1 15.92 -34.98 -40.77
CA MET A 1 16.26 -33.58 -41.12
C MET A 1 15.13 -32.70 -40.57
N GLY A 2 15.32 -32.10 -39.42
CA GLY A 2 14.38 -31.17 -38.79
C GLY A 2 15.19 -29.99 -38.30
N LEU A 3 15.04 -28.86 -38.98
CA LEU A 3 15.71 -27.62 -38.65
C LEU A 3 14.99 -26.97 -37.44
N SER A 4 15.69 -26.90 -36.32
CA SER A 4 15.34 -26.12 -35.15
C SER A 4 15.51 -24.64 -35.49
N VAL A 5 14.42 -23.90 -35.51
CA VAL A 5 14.45 -22.42 -35.62
C VAL A 5 14.75 -21.88 -34.23
N ALA A 6 16.00 -21.55 -33.98
CA ALA A 6 16.43 -20.81 -32.80
C ALA A 6 15.81 -19.41 -32.87
N ALA A 7 14.91 -19.09 -31.95
CA ALA A 7 14.39 -17.73 -31.73
C ALA A 7 15.54 -16.85 -31.26
N VAL A 8 16.07 -16.05 -32.17
CA VAL A 8 17.02 -14.97 -31.87
C VAL A 8 16.26 -13.92 -31.09
N GLN A 9 16.49 -13.88 -29.80
CA GLN A 9 16.06 -12.81 -28.93
C GLN A 9 16.92 -11.57 -29.25
N LEU A 10 16.41 -10.72 -30.16
CA LEU A 10 16.97 -9.41 -30.42
C LEU A 10 16.86 -8.59 -29.14
N ALA A 11 17.94 -8.50 -28.38
CA ALA A 11 18.13 -7.51 -27.34
C ALA A 11 17.98 -6.14 -28.02
N ALA A 12 16.88 -5.45 -27.76
CA ALA A 12 16.68 -4.08 -28.23
C ALA A 12 17.77 -3.19 -27.62
N VAL A 13 18.70 -2.74 -28.45
CA VAL A 13 19.67 -1.68 -28.12
C VAL A 13 18.85 -0.48 -27.65
N PRO A 14 19.10 0.08 -26.46
CA PRO A 14 18.39 1.27 -26.00
C PRO A 14 18.75 2.43 -26.93
N GLU A 15 17.88 2.77 -27.88
CA GLU A 15 18.01 4.00 -28.67
C GLU A 15 18.08 5.18 -27.67
N ARG A 16 19.24 5.82 -27.58
CA ARG A 16 19.41 7.10 -26.90
C ARG A 16 18.52 8.12 -27.63
N ARG A 17 17.35 8.41 -27.06
CA ARG A 17 16.45 9.41 -27.61
C ARG A 17 16.97 10.79 -27.30
N THR A 18 16.89 11.67 -28.30
CA THR A 18 17.09 13.10 -28.06
C THR A 18 15.89 13.65 -27.26
N PRO A 19 16.11 14.66 -26.40
CA PRO A 19 15.03 15.31 -25.64
C PRO A 19 13.85 15.75 -26.53
N GLU A 20 14.12 16.27 -27.72
CA GLU A 20 13.10 16.78 -28.67
C GLU A 20 12.14 15.67 -29.14
N ARG A 21 12.62 14.45 -29.29
CA ARG A 21 11.77 13.32 -29.68
C ARG A 21 10.79 12.92 -28.57
N ALA A 22 11.23 12.96 -27.31
CA ALA A 22 10.35 12.72 -26.17
C ALA A 22 9.30 13.84 -26.04
N ASP A 23 9.68 15.11 -26.24
CA ASP A 23 8.77 16.26 -26.23
C ASP A 23 7.65 16.11 -27.29
N LEU A 24 8.02 15.71 -28.51
CA LEU A 24 7.05 15.46 -29.58
C LEU A 24 6.11 14.29 -29.24
N GLU A 25 6.63 13.22 -28.66
CA GLU A 25 5.80 12.06 -28.30
C GLU A 25 4.82 12.40 -27.17
N VAL A 26 5.21 13.16 -26.14
CA VAL A 26 4.28 13.64 -25.10
C VAL A 26 3.14 14.45 -25.74
N LYS A 27 3.44 15.37 -26.65
CA LYS A 27 2.41 16.12 -27.40
C LYS A 27 1.47 15.20 -28.17
N ARG A 28 2.00 14.17 -28.84
CA ARG A 28 1.22 13.20 -29.61
C ARG A 28 0.35 12.32 -28.71
N VAL A 29 0.86 11.88 -27.54
CA VAL A 29 0.08 11.11 -26.57
C VAL A 29 -1.11 11.94 -26.06
N LEU A 30 -0.86 13.17 -25.65
CA LEU A 30 -1.90 14.07 -25.13
C LEU A 30 -2.91 14.51 -26.22
N ALA A 31 -2.52 14.48 -27.49
CA ALA A 31 -3.41 14.70 -28.63
C ALA A 31 -4.13 13.42 -29.12
N GLY A 32 -3.94 12.28 -28.46
CA GLY A 32 -4.51 10.99 -28.88
C GLY A 32 -3.88 10.40 -30.15
N MET A 33 -2.75 10.93 -30.61
CA MET A 33 -2.04 10.50 -31.83
C MET A 33 -0.91 9.50 -31.58
N ALA A 34 -0.63 9.16 -30.32
CA ALA A 34 0.32 8.14 -29.94
C ALA A 34 -0.19 7.43 -28.67
N THR A 35 0.26 6.19 -28.47
CA THR A 35 -0.22 5.34 -27.38
C THR A 35 0.62 5.49 -26.12
N SER A 36 -0.06 5.63 -24.99
CA SER A 36 0.42 5.24 -23.68
C SER A 36 -0.48 4.15 -23.14
N ARG A 37 0.05 3.27 -22.33
CA ARG A 37 -0.72 2.21 -21.65
C ARG A 37 -0.16 1.95 -20.29
N LEU A 38 -0.98 1.34 -19.46
CA LEU A 38 -0.55 0.84 -18.17
C LEU A 38 -0.15 -0.63 -18.25
N VAL A 39 0.84 -1.00 -17.49
CA VAL A 39 1.16 -2.37 -17.11
C VAL A 39 1.12 -2.46 -15.60
N PHE A 40 0.84 -3.65 -15.09
CA PHE A 40 0.55 -3.87 -13.69
C PHE A 40 1.57 -4.81 -13.09
N GLN A 41 2.20 -4.39 -11.99
CA GLN A 41 3.14 -5.22 -11.25
C GLN A 41 2.51 -5.66 -9.94
N PRO A 42 2.50 -6.97 -9.61
CA PRO A 42 1.87 -7.45 -8.40
C PRO A 42 2.63 -7.01 -7.14
N VAL A 43 1.87 -6.63 -6.13
CA VAL A 43 2.30 -6.46 -4.74
C VAL A 43 1.82 -7.68 -3.96
N VAL A 44 2.72 -8.30 -3.21
CA VAL A 44 2.50 -9.57 -2.54
C VAL A 44 2.54 -9.39 -1.02
N ASP A 45 1.54 -9.94 -0.35
CA ASP A 45 1.57 -10.14 1.09
C ASP A 45 2.40 -11.41 1.39
N LEU A 46 3.54 -11.22 2.04
CA LEU A 46 4.49 -12.32 2.32
C LEU A 46 4.00 -13.24 3.44
N VAL A 47 3.09 -12.76 4.28
CA VAL A 47 2.50 -13.54 5.37
C VAL A 47 1.43 -14.48 4.83
N ARG A 48 0.56 -13.97 3.94
CA ARG A 48 -0.52 -14.76 3.33
C ARG A 48 -0.07 -15.54 2.09
N GLY A 49 1.04 -15.14 1.47
CA GLY A 49 1.50 -15.72 0.22
C GLY A 49 0.58 -15.41 -0.96
N THR A 50 -0.10 -14.27 -0.96
CA THR A 50 -1.09 -13.88 -1.98
C THR A 50 -0.80 -12.51 -2.56
N VAL A 51 -1.24 -12.25 -3.80
CA VAL A 51 -1.25 -10.91 -4.37
C VAL A 51 -2.35 -10.10 -3.69
N VAL A 52 -2.02 -8.90 -3.21
CA VAL A 52 -2.93 -7.99 -2.49
C VAL A 52 -3.11 -6.64 -3.19
N GLY A 53 -2.38 -6.42 -4.27
CA GLY A 53 -2.50 -5.20 -5.07
C GLY A 53 -1.63 -5.24 -6.30
N TYR A 54 -1.74 -4.19 -7.09
CA TYR A 54 -0.94 -4.00 -8.29
C TYR A 54 -0.51 -2.54 -8.41
N GLU A 55 0.75 -2.32 -8.76
CA GLU A 55 1.23 -1.00 -9.14
C GLU A 55 1.00 -0.78 -10.64
N ALA A 56 0.34 0.33 -10.99
CA ALA A 56 0.11 0.76 -12.35
C ALA A 56 1.31 1.56 -12.87
N LEU A 57 2.02 0.97 -13.80
CA LEU A 57 3.24 1.51 -14.38
C LEU A 57 3.01 1.98 -15.83
N ALA A 58 3.21 3.27 -16.07
CA ALA A 58 3.07 3.84 -17.41
C ALA A 58 4.12 3.28 -18.39
N ARG A 59 3.68 3.01 -19.63
CA ARG A 59 4.54 2.61 -20.75
C ARG A 59 4.13 3.38 -21.99
N PHE A 60 5.12 3.76 -22.78
CA PHE A 60 4.95 4.62 -23.96
C PHE A 60 5.46 3.96 -25.25
N GLY A 61 4.89 4.36 -26.38
CA GLY A 61 5.30 3.97 -27.72
C GLY A 61 4.66 2.70 -28.26
N ASP A 62 4.52 2.64 -29.60
CA ASP A 62 3.74 1.62 -30.31
C ASP A 62 4.45 0.26 -30.37
N ALA A 63 5.77 0.23 -30.43
CA ALA A 63 6.56 -1.00 -30.62
C ALA A 63 7.12 -1.60 -29.35
N GLY A 64 6.93 -0.97 -28.20
CA GLY A 64 7.55 -1.45 -26.98
C GLY A 64 7.08 -0.71 -25.75
N LEU A 65 7.21 -1.40 -24.66
CA LEU A 65 6.84 -0.95 -23.32
C LEU A 65 7.99 -0.08 -22.78
N ARG A 66 8.11 1.16 -23.25
CA ARG A 66 9.17 2.08 -22.85
C ARG A 66 8.87 2.66 -21.46
N THR A 67 9.90 2.79 -20.66
CA THR A 67 9.81 3.34 -19.29
C THR A 67 9.40 4.82 -19.30
N PRO A 68 8.71 5.33 -18.26
CA PRO A 68 8.12 6.68 -18.28
C PRO A 68 9.13 7.82 -18.11
N GLY A 69 10.29 7.60 -17.50
CA GLY A 69 11.23 8.67 -17.12
C GLY A 69 11.50 9.72 -18.19
N PRO A 70 11.92 9.37 -19.42
CA PRO A 70 12.15 10.37 -20.47
C PRO A 70 10.92 11.19 -20.86
N TYR A 71 9.71 10.62 -20.75
CA TYR A 71 8.44 11.29 -21.07
C TYR A 71 7.97 12.21 -19.95
N LEU A 72 8.15 11.82 -18.68
CA LEU A 72 7.89 12.67 -17.53
C LEU A 72 8.80 13.90 -17.57
N ALA A 73 10.11 13.71 -17.77
CA ALA A 73 11.05 14.81 -17.92
C ALA A 73 10.72 15.72 -19.13
N ALA A 74 10.22 15.16 -20.22
CA ALA A 74 9.76 15.93 -21.38
C ALA A 74 8.50 16.76 -21.04
N ALA A 75 7.55 16.17 -20.32
CA ALA A 75 6.34 16.85 -19.89
C ALA A 75 6.65 18.01 -18.93
N GLU A 76 7.60 17.85 -18.03
CA GLU A 76 8.09 18.92 -17.14
C GLU A 76 8.72 20.06 -17.96
N ARG A 77 9.67 19.78 -18.85
CA ARG A 77 10.32 20.79 -19.68
C ARG A 77 9.35 21.57 -20.56
N THR A 78 8.28 20.92 -20.99
CA THR A 78 7.28 21.53 -21.88
C THR A 78 6.08 22.13 -21.13
N GLY A 79 6.11 22.12 -19.78
CA GLY A 79 5.03 22.64 -18.93
C GLY A 79 3.74 21.83 -18.98
N ARG A 80 3.78 20.56 -19.41
CA ARG A 80 2.62 19.68 -19.59
C ARG A 80 2.57 18.51 -18.60
N ALA A 81 3.35 18.58 -17.52
CA ALA A 81 3.42 17.53 -16.51
C ALA A 81 2.04 17.20 -15.91
N ALA A 82 1.24 18.21 -15.55
CA ALA A 82 -0.09 18.01 -14.98
C ALA A 82 -1.07 17.35 -15.98
N GLU A 83 -0.97 17.68 -17.28
CA GLU A 83 -1.81 17.06 -18.29
C GLU A 83 -1.44 15.59 -18.51
N LEU A 84 -0.13 15.29 -18.56
CA LEU A 84 0.34 13.91 -18.72
C LEU A 84 -0.04 13.06 -17.51
N GLU A 85 0.17 13.57 -16.31
CA GLU A 85 -0.18 12.85 -15.08
C GLU A 85 -1.71 12.61 -14.98
N ALA A 86 -2.52 13.62 -15.30
CA ALA A 86 -3.97 13.45 -15.36
C ALA A 86 -4.39 12.41 -16.41
N HIS A 87 -3.72 12.38 -17.56
CA HIS A 87 -3.97 11.37 -18.60
C HIS A 87 -3.67 9.95 -18.08
N LEU A 88 -2.51 9.74 -17.43
CA LEU A 88 -2.13 8.43 -16.87
C LEU A 88 -3.06 8.02 -15.73
N LEU A 89 -3.38 8.96 -14.83
CA LEU A 89 -4.32 8.74 -13.74
C LEU A 89 -5.72 8.38 -14.27
N SER A 90 -6.19 9.02 -15.35
CA SER A 90 -7.48 8.68 -15.96
C SER A 90 -7.50 7.25 -16.49
N GLN A 91 -6.39 6.79 -17.10
CA GLN A 91 -6.25 5.39 -17.53
C GLN A 91 -6.30 4.42 -16.34
N ALA A 92 -5.63 4.74 -15.23
CA ALA A 92 -5.64 3.93 -14.02
C ALA A 92 -7.04 3.85 -13.40
N LEU A 93 -7.74 4.99 -13.31
CA LEU A 93 -9.11 5.03 -12.80
C LEU A 93 -10.09 4.22 -13.66
N ALA A 94 -9.87 4.18 -14.97
CA ALA A 94 -10.68 3.37 -15.88
C ALA A 94 -10.47 1.85 -15.72
N CYS A 95 -9.31 1.43 -15.17
CA CYS A 95 -9.01 0.02 -14.91
C CYS A 95 -9.49 -0.48 -13.55
N ARG A 96 -10.03 0.39 -12.67
CA ARG A 96 -10.35 0.03 -11.27
C ARG A 96 -11.35 -1.11 -11.14
N ASP A 97 -12.37 -1.13 -11.99
CA ASP A 97 -13.43 -2.14 -11.91
C ASP A 97 -12.94 -3.54 -12.36
N ASP A 98 -11.81 -3.58 -13.08
CA ASP A 98 -11.18 -4.81 -13.56
C ASP A 98 -10.14 -5.37 -12.57
N VAL A 99 -9.80 -4.63 -11.50
CA VAL A 99 -8.84 -5.08 -10.47
C VAL A 99 -9.42 -6.31 -9.76
N PRO A 100 -8.62 -7.39 -9.58
CA PRO A 100 -9.09 -8.56 -8.85
C PRO A 100 -9.66 -8.21 -7.48
N ALA A 101 -10.66 -8.96 -7.05
CA ALA A 101 -11.31 -8.76 -5.76
C ALA A 101 -10.28 -8.75 -4.62
N ASP A 102 -10.48 -7.89 -3.63
CA ASP A 102 -9.62 -7.69 -2.46
C ASP A 102 -8.20 -7.19 -2.76
N CYS A 103 -7.93 -6.76 -4.01
CA CYS A 103 -6.68 -6.10 -4.40
C CYS A 103 -6.85 -4.58 -4.49
N PHE A 104 -5.79 -3.85 -4.15
CA PHE A 104 -5.71 -2.42 -4.42
C PHE A 104 -5.00 -2.13 -5.75
N LEU A 105 -5.21 -0.93 -6.28
CA LEU A 105 -4.48 -0.38 -7.41
C LEU A 105 -3.63 0.80 -6.93
N ALA A 106 -2.31 0.68 -7.04
CA ALA A 106 -1.37 1.74 -6.71
C ALA A 106 -1.03 2.56 -7.96
N VAL A 107 -0.99 3.88 -7.80
CA VAL A 107 -0.79 4.83 -8.90
C VAL A 107 0.19 5.90 -8.47
N ASN A 108 1.27 6.05 -9.23
CA ASN A 108 2.25 7.10 -9.01
C ASN A 108 1.64 8.49 -9.27
N ILE A 109 1.86 9.42 -8.36
CA ILE A 109 1.39 10.79 -8.45
C ILE A 109 2.40 11.78 -7.84
N SER A 110 2.72 12.84 -8.59
CA SER A 110 3.58 13.89 -8.08
C SER A 110 2.88 14.70 -6.99
N PRO A 111 3.48 14.89 -5.80
CA PRO A 111 2.92 15.69 -4.73
C PRO A 111 2.58 17.12 -5.16
N ILE A 112 3.39 17.70 -6.02
CA ILE A 112 3.18 19.07 -6.55
C ILE A 112 1.94 19.11 -7.43
N LEU A 113 1.74 18.09 -8.25
CA LEU A 113 0.66 18.03 -9.24
C LEU A 113 -0.69 17.65 -8.64
N LEU A 114 -0.73 17.06 -7.43
CA LEU A 114 -1.97 16.91 -6.65
C LEU A 114 -2.72 18.24 -6.48
N ALA A 115 -1.98 19.35 -6.48
CA ALA A 115 -2.55 20.70 -6.38
C ALA A 115 -3.08 21.23 -7.72
N SER A 116 -2.73 20.61 -8.85
CA SER A 116 -3.14 21.10 -10.16
C SER A 116 -4.65 21.00 -10.33
N PRO A 117 -5.30 21.97 -11.01
CA PRO A 117 -6.75 21.95 -11.22
C PRO A 117 -7.23 20.69 -11.96
N VAL A 118 -6.46 20.21 -12.95
CA VAL A 118 -6.84 19.07 -13.80
C VAL A 118 -6.78 17.75 -13.00
N VAL A 119 -5.71 17.50 -12.24
CA VAL A 119 -5.59 16.30 -11.41
C VAL A 119 -6.61 16.32 -10.28
N SER A 120 -6.77 17.47 -9.61
CA SER A 120 -7.75 17.64 -8.54
C SER A 120 -9.19 17.43 -9.02
N ALA A 121 -9.53 17.90 -10.24
CA ALA A 121 -10.86 17.70 -10.84
C ALA A 121 -11.08 16.21 -11.15
N LEU A 122 -10.09 15.53 -11.71
CA LEU A 122 -10.17 14.12 -12.03
C LEU A 122 -10.41 13.26 -10.78
N LEU A 123 -9.63 13.49 -9.73
CA LEU A 123 -9.81 12.79 -8.45
C LEU A 123 -11.19 13.10 -7.82
N ARG A 124 -11.66 14.37 -7.89
CA ARG A 124 -13.02 14.69 -7.38
C ARG A 124 -14.11 13.94 -8.13
N ASN A 125 -14.01 13.87 -9.46
CA ASN A 125 -15.01 13.23 -10.32
C ASN A 125 -15.03 11.70 -10.17
N ALA A 126 -13.91 11.09 -9.75
CA ALA A 126 -13.82 9.66 -9.51
C ALA A 126 -14.68 9.15 -8.35
N GLY A 127 -15.26 10.05 -7.52
CA GLY A 127 -16.15 9.69 -6.43
C GLY A 127 -15.46 8.94 -5.30
N ASP A 128 -15.87 7.74 -5.01
CA ASP A 128 -15.21 6.83 -4.05
C ASP A 128 -13.81 6.42 -4.56
N LEU A 129 -12.81 6.56 -3.71
CA LEU A 129 -11.41 6.20 -4.02
C LEU A 129 -10.96 4.92 -3.30
N SER A 130 -11.91 4.13 -2.79
CA SER A 130 -11.63 2.86 -2.11
C SER A 130 -10.86 1.92 -3.02
N GLY A 131 -9.80 1.29 -2.48
CA GLY A 131 -8.94 0.40 -3.26
C GLY A 131 -7.91 1.12 -4.14
N LEU A 132 -7.85 2.48 -4.11
CA LEU A 132 -6.80 3.24 -4.76
C LEU A 132 -5.71 3.60 -3.74
N VAL A 133 -4.46 3.29 -4.06
CA VAL A 133 -3.27 3.74 -3.34
C VAL A 133 -2.59 4.82 -4.17
N LEU A 134 -2.42 6.01 -3.61
CA LEU A 134 -1.67 7.09 -4.24
C LEU A 134 -0.22 7.01 -3.77
N GLU A 135 0.70 6.75 -4.69
CA GLU A 135 2.14 6.65 -4.41
C GLU A 135 2.79 8.00 -4.66
N LEU A 136 3.30 8.62 -3.59
CA LEU A 136 4.02 9.89 -3.67
C LEU A 136 5.52 9.63 -3.70
N THR A 137 6.21 10.22 -4.67
CA THR A 137 7.66 10.20 -4.72
C THR A 137 8.28 11.06 -3.61
N GLU A 138 9.49 10.72 -3.14
CA GLU A 138 10.17 11.40 -2.02
C GLU A 138 10.50 12.89 -2.24
N HIS A 139 10.44 13.38 -3.47
CA HIS A 139 10.77 14.74 -3.88
C HIS A 139 9.70 15.77 -3.48
N VAL A 140 9.18 15.68 -2.26
CA VAL A 140 8.23 16.68 -1.73
C VAL A 140 9.02 17.88 -1.19
N PRO A 141 8.81 19.10 -1.68
CA PRO A 141 9.39 20.29 -1.07
C PRO A 141 8.95 20.39 0.40
N VAL A 142 9.91 20.45 1.31
CA VAL A 142 9.71 20.42 2.78
C VAL A 142 8.82 21.57 3.25
N ASP A 143 8.80 22.68 2.52
CA ASP A 143 8.12 23.92 2.92
C ASP A 143 6.57 23.85 2.85
N ASN A 144 5.98 22.78 2.27
CA ASN A 144 4.55 22.73 2.01
C ASN A 144 3.84 21.47 2.55
N LEU A 145 4.48 20.71 3.44
CA LEU A 145 3.94 19.44 3.97
C LEU A 145 2.56 19.59 4.61
N GLY A 146 2.28 20.70 5.30
CA GLY A 146 0.97 20.94 5.91
C GLY A 146 -0.17 21.12 4.90
N ALA A 147 0.08 21.77 3.76
CA ALA A 147 -0.92 21.89 2.69
C ALA A 147 -1.12 20.55 1.96
N LEU A 148 -0.04 19.82 1.72
CA LEU A 148 -0.09 18.48 1.13
C LEU A 148 -0.88 17.53 2.04
N ARG A 149 -0.61 17.54 3.35
CA ARG A 149 -1.33 16.71 4.32
C ARG A 149 -2.84 16.95 4.28
N ARG A 150 -3.29 18.20 4.30
CA ARG A 150 -4.74 18.51 4.21
C ARG A 150 -5.38 17.94 2.93
N ARG A 151 -4.65 17.97 1.80
CA ARG A 151 -5.15 17.37 0.54
C ARG A 151 -5.26 15.86 0.63
N ILE A 152 -4.22 15.22 1.19
CA ILE A 152 -4.20 13.78 1.42
C ILE A 152 -5.33 13.37 2.36
N ASP A 153 -5.55 14.10 3.45
CA ASP A 153 -6.64 13.83 4.39
C ASP A 153 -8.01 13.87 3.69
N GLY A 154 -8.26 14.85 2.82
CA GLY A 154 -9.47 14.90 2.00
C GLY A 154 -9.59 13.76 0.97
N LEU A 155 -8.48 13.19 0.48
CA LEU A 155 -8.51 12.00 -0.37
C LEU A 155 -8.74 10.73 0.46
N ARG A 156 -8.20 10.65 1.66
CA ARG A 156 -8.45 9.57 2.62
C ARG A 156 -9.91 9.52 3.06
N GLU A 157 -10.54 10.67 3.33
CA GLU A 157 -11.99 10.75 3.63
C GLU A 157 -12.85 10.12 2.52
N ARG A 158 -12.33 10.09 1.31
CA ARG A 158 -12.96 9.46 0.14
C ARG A 158 -12.43 8.06 -0.16
N GLY A 159 -11.53 7.60 0.67
CA GLY A 159 -11.10 6.24 0.69
C GLY A 159 -9.78 5.91 0.04
N ALA A 160 -9.02 6.86 -0.47
CA ALA A 160 -7.68 6.59 -0.94
C ALA A 160 -6.75 6.17 0.22
N LEU A 161 -5.83 5.28 -0.07
CA LEU A 161 -4.67 5.02 0.76
C LEU A 161 -3.47 5.81 0.21
N LEU A 162 -2.50 6.06 1.06
CA LEU A 162 -1.27 6.76 0.72
C LEU A 162 -0.07 5.81 0.81
N ALA A 163 0.76 5.77 -0.22
CA ALA A 163 2.09 5.21 -0.15
C ALA A 163 3.15 6.31 -0.31
N LEU A 164 4.28 6.17 0.39
CA LEU A 164 5.49 6.94 0.11
C LEU A 164 6.49 6.04 -0.58
N ASP A 165 6.93 6.49 -1.76
CA ASP A 165 7.88 5.78 -2.60
C ASP A 165 9.32 6.19 -2.32
N ASP A 166 10.30 5.33 -2.67
CA ASP A 166 11.75 5.54 -2.55
C ASP A 166 12.22 5.95 -1.13
N THR A 167 11.49 5.52 -0.09
CA THR A 167 11.84 5.83 1.30
C THR A 167 13.07 5.03 1.71
N GLY A 168 14.21 5.68 1.86
CA GLY A 168 15.45 5.01 2.31
C GLY A 168 16.73 5.66 1.79
N ALA A 169 16.64 6.51 0.78
CA ALA A 169 17.81 7.21 0.24
C ALA A 169 18.29 8.40 1.10
N GLY A 170 17.57 8.77 2.18
CA GLY A 170 17.98 9.89 3.05
C GLY A 170 17.07 10.15 4.25
N TRP A 171 17.54 11.02 5.16
CA TRP A 171 16.82 11.47 6.37
C TRP A 171 15.51 12.21 6.07
N SER A 172 15.35 12.77 4.86
CA SER A 172 14.13 13.45 4.41
C SER A 172 12.94 12.50 4.36
N GLY A 173 13.12 11.26 3.94
CA GLY A 173 12.05 10.26 3.84
C GLY A 173 11.43 9.92 5.20
N LEU A 174 12.22 9.68 6.24
CA LEU A 174 11.71 9.37 7.58
C LEU A 174 10.89 10.53 8.18
N ARG A 175 11.30 11.78 7.92
CA ARG A 175 10.52 12.95 8.33
C ARG A 175 9.17 13.00 7.63
N GLN A 176 9.15 12.75 6.32
CA GLN A 176 7.90 12.72 5.54
C GLN A 176 6.97 11.60 6.03
N VAL A 177 7.52 10.40 6.30
CA VAL A 177 6.77 9.29 6.91
C VAL A 177 6.13 9.72 8.23
N ALA A 178 6.88 10.38 9.13
CA ALA A 178 6.37 10.84 10.41
C ALA A 178 5.26 11.89 10.28
N GLU A 179 5.39 12.82 9.31
CA GLU A 179 4.44 13.93 9.11
C GLU A 179 3.20 13.53 8.31
N LEU A 180 3.35 12.75 7.23
CA LEU A 180 2.25 12.36 6.34
C LEU A 180 1.53 11.10 6.80
N ARG A 181 2.18 10.28 7.65
CA ARG A 181 1.64 9.00 8.17
C ARG A 181 1.01 8.16 7.05
N PRO A 182 1.81 7.71 6.07
CA PRO A 182 1.30 6.92 4.95
C PRO A 182 0.76 5.58 5.44
N ASP A 183 -0.09 4.97 4.64
CA ASP A 183 -0.59 3.61 4.89
C ASP A 183 0.45 2.56 4.50
N ILE A 184 1.27 2.88 3.48
CA ILE A 184 2.36 2.04 2.98
C ILE A 184 3.63 2.89 2.86
N VAL A 185 4.76 2.32 3.26
CA VAL A 185 6.11 2.89 3.03
C VAL A 185 6.86 1.92 2.14
N LYS A 186 7.31 2.38 0.95
CA LYS A 186 8.07 1.59 0.01
C LYS A 186 9.57 1.80 0.25
N LEU A 187 10.30 0.71 0.34
CA LEU A 187 11.74 0.71 0.53
C LEU A 187 12.43 0.36 -0.79
N ASP A 188 13.28 1.26 -1.25
CA ASP A 188 13.95 1.16 -2.54
C ASP A 188 14.78 -0.12 -2.71
N LYS A 189 14.82 -0.61 -3.94
CA LYS A 189 15.58 -1.78 -4.36
C LYS A 189 17.04 -1.76 -3.90
N SER A 190 17.70 -0.62 -3.81
CA SER A 190 19.12 -0.53 -3.41
C SER A 190 19.37 -1.09 -2.01
N LEU A 191 18.37 -1.02 -1.11
CA LEU A 191 18.42 -1.59 0.24
C LEU A 191 18.02 -3.08 0.28
N VAL A 192 17.34 -3.57 -0.75
CA VAL A 192 16.82 -4.93 -0.83
C VAL A 192 17.77 -5.85 -1.61
N ALA A 193 18.40 -5.34 -2.66
CA ALA A 193 19.38 -6.10 -3.44
C ALA A 193 20.51 -6.61 -2.54
N ASP A 194 20.77 -7.92 -2.58
CA ASP A 194 21.76 -8.64 -1.76
C ASP A 194 21.55 -8.52 -0.23
N VAL A 195 20.35 -8.19 0.23
CA VAL A 195 20.02 -8.10 1.67
C VAL A 195 20.28 -9.41 2.42
N ASP A 196 20.25 -10.54 1.73
CA ASP A 196 20.59 -11.87 2.28
C ASP A 196 22.05 -12.01 2.73
N ARG A 197 22.96 -11.15 2.23
CA ARG A 197 24.40 -11.18 2.45
C ARG A 197 24.96 -9.95 3.17
N ASP A 198 24.13 -8.94 3.40
CA ASP A 198 24.55 -7.65 3.95
C ASP A 198 23.82 -7.39 5.28
N GLU A 199 24.54 -7.60 6.40
CA GLU A 199 24.01 -7.39 7.76
C GLU A 199 23.63 -5.91 8.01
N VAL A 200 24.28 -4.95 7.34
CA VAL A 200 23.94 -3.53 7.50
C VAL A 200 22.58 -3.26 6.86
N LYS A 201 22.32 -3.80 5.66
CA LYS A 201 21.03 -3.69 5.01
C LYS A 201 19.94 -4.40 5.82
N GLN A 202 20.20 -5.59 6.36
CA GLN A 202 19.26 -6.29 7.25
C GLN A 202 18.87 -5.42 8.44
N GLY A 203 19.87 -4.83 9.12
CA GLY A 203 19.64 -3.93 10.24
C GLY A 203 18.83 -2.68 9.87
N LEU A 204 19.06 -2.11 8.68
CA LEU A 204 18.29 -0.98 8.17
C LEU A 204 16.84 -1.35 7.86
N VAL A 205 16.60 -2.48 7.18
CA VAL A 205 15.26 -2.98 6.89
C VAL A 205 14.48 -3.22 8.18
N GLU A 206 15.13 -3.83 9.18
CA GLU A 206 14.52 -4.09 10.48
C GLU A 206 14.17 -2.78 11.21
N LEU A 207 15.11 -1.82 11.25
CA LEU A 207 14.90 -0.51 11.88
C LEU A 207 13.74 0.26 11.24
N VAL A 208 13.72 0.32 9.90
CA VAL A 208 12.65 0.98 9.15
C VAL A 208 11.34 0.25 9.38
N GLY A 209 11.32 -1.08 9.33
CA GLY A 209 10.14 -1.89 9.60
C GLY A 209 9.53 -1.62 10.97
N GLN A 210 10.34 -1.59 12.02
CA GLN A 210 9.91 -1.25 13.38
C GLN A 210 9.37 0.19 13.47
N PHE A 211 10.03 1.15 12.83
CA PHE A 211 9.59 2.54 12.83
C PHE A 211 8.24 2.69 12.13
N VAL A 212 8.09 2.13 10.93
CA VAL A 212 6.88 2.16 10.10
C VAL A 212 5.72 1.48 10.82
N SER A 213 5.96 0.32 11.44
CA SER A 213 4.96 -0.42 12.22
C SER A 213 4.42 0.40 13.41
N ARG A 214 5.28 1.14 14.13
CA ARG A 214 4.85 2.03 15.23
C ARG A 214 3.91 3.15 14.78
N LEU A 215 3.99 3.56 13.52
CA LEU A 215 3.09 4.57 12.94
C LEU A 215 1.77 3.98 12.43
N GLY A 216 1.64 2.65 12.45
CA GLY A 216 0.48 1.97 11.89
C GLY A 216 0.55 1.77 10.39
N SER A 217 1.70 2.02 9.78
CA SER A 217 1.96 1.84 8.36
C SER A 217 2.51 0.44 8.06
N ARG A 218 2.40 0.00 6.82
CA ARG A 218 2.98 -1.27 6.33
C ARG A 218 4.23 -0.99 5.51
N LEU A 219 5.29 -1.78 5.75
CA LEU A 219 6.49 -1.72 4.95
C LEU A 219 6.31 -2.59 3.69
N LEU A 220 6.63 -2.02 2.52
CA LEU A 220 6.73 -2.73 1.25
C LEU A 220 8.17 -2.64 0.77
N VAL A 221 8.84 -3.77 0.54
CA VAL A 221 10.17 -3.80 -0.06
C VAL A 221 10.08 -4.00 -1.56
N GLU A 222 10.91 -3.27 -2.29
CA GLU A 222 10.94 -3.33 -3.75
C GLU A 222 12.16 -4.09 -4.27
N GLY A 223 12.04 -4.59 -5.51
CA GLY A 223 13.17 -5.17 -6.23
C GLY A 223 13.61 -6.54 -5.73
N VAL A 224 12.73 -7.34 -5.14
CA VAL A 224 13.02 -8.74 -4.81
C VAL A 224 13.16 -9.53 -6.11
N GLU A 225 14.38 -9.96 -6.43
CA GLU A 225 14.70 -10.67 -7.68
C GLU A 225 15.15 -12.11 -7.47
N ARG A 226 15.57 -12.47 -6.23
CA ARG A 226 16.09 -13.79 -5.86
C ARG A 226 15.33 -14.40 -4.67
N PHE A 227 15.30 -15.73 -4.61
CA PHE A 227 14.69 -16.45 -3.50
C PHE A 227 15.38 -16.17 -2.16
N GLU A 228 16.70 -15.98 -2.16
CA GLU A 228 17.49 -15.66 -0.98
C GLU A 228 17.11 -14.30 -0.40
N GLU A 229 16.84 -13.31 -1.25
CA GLU A 229 16.31 -12.00 -0.84
C GLU A 229 14.90 -12.12 -0.26
N LEU A 230 14.00 -12.86 -0.95
CA LEU A 230 12.65 -13.15 -0.45
C LEU A 230 12.70 -13.82 0.92
N ASP A 231 13.63 -14.74 1.12
CA ASP A 231 13.84 -15.42 2.38
C ASP A 231 14.31 -14.47 3.49
N ALA A 232 15.29 -13.63 3.18
CA ALA A 232 15.81 -12.65 4.11
C ALA A 232 14.73 -11.64 4.55
N VAL A 233 14.02 -10.99 3.61
CA VAL A 233 12.97 -10.00 3.95
C VAL A 233 11.80 -10.63 4.70
N SER A 234 11.46 -11.90 4.39
CA SER A 234 10.43 -12.62 5.14
C SER A 234 10.85 -12.91 6.59
N ARG A 235 12.13 -13.29 6.82
CA ARG A 235 12.67 -13.47 8.19
C ARG A 235 12.71 -12.17 8.97
N LEU A 236 13.01 -11.05 8.29
CA LEU A 236 12.99 -9.71 8.90
C LEU A 236 11.58 -9.19 9.19
N GLY A 237 10.54 -9.96 8.86
CA GLY A 237 9.17 -9.61 9.19
C GLY A 237 8.51 -8.62 8.24
N VAL A 238 9.08 -8.38 7.07
CA VAL A 238 8.49 -7.49 6.08
C VAL A 238 7.14 -8.03 5.60
N PRO A 239 6.05 -7.25 5.71
CA PRO A 239 4.72 -7.75 5.35
C PRO A 239 4.44 -7.73 3.85
N LEU A 240 4.99 -6.76 3.09
CA LEU A 240 4.71 -6.60 1.67
C LEU A 240 6.00 -6.62 0.84
N ALA A 241 5.92 -7.20 -0.33
CA ALA A 241 7.05 -7.19 -1.27
C ALA A 241 6.60 -7.05 -2.72
N GLN A 242 7.49 -6.49 -3.53
CA GLN A 242 7.38 -6.37 -4.98
C GLN A 242 8.72 -6.65 -5.62
N GLY A 243 8.73 -7.22 -6.82
CA GLY A 243 9.97 -7.49 -7.54
C GLY A 243 9.79 -8.50 -8.66
N TRP A 244 10.84 -8.69 -9.46
CA TRP A 244 10.76 -9.56 -10.65
C TRP A 244 10.59 -11.03 -10.33
N LEU A 245 11.04 -11.47 -9.16
CA LEU A 245 10.78 -12.81 -8.68
C LEU A 245 9.28 -13.05 -8.44
N LEU A 246 8.59 -12.06 -7.88
CA LEU A 246 7.18 -12.12 -7.53
C LEU A 246 6.26 -11.90 -8.73
N GLY A 247 6.73 -11.13 -9.71
CA GLY A 247 6.05 -10.86 -10.97
C GLY A 247 6.62 -9.65 -11.70
N ARG A 248 6.79 -9.80 -13.01
CA ARG A 248 7.18 -8.66 -13.86
C ARG A 248 5.94 -7.84 -14.23
N PRO A 249 6.10 -6.52 -14.49
CA PRO A 249 5.01 -5.71 -15.02
C PRO A 249 4.40 -6.32 -16.28
N SER A 250 3.08 -6.50 -16.29
CA SER A 250 2.32 -7.14 -17.36
C SER A 250 1.07 -6.33 -17.70
N VAL A 251 0.56 -6.46 -18.92
CA VAL A 251 -0.74 -5.88 -19.33
C VAL A 251 -1.94 -6.59 -18.70
N ARG A 252 -1.71 -7.71 -18.05
CA ARG A 252 -2.73 -8.51 -17.35
C ARG A 252 -2.44 -8.52 -15.86
N TRP A 253 -3.47 -8.74 -15.06
CA TRP A 253 -3.38 -9.00 -13.63
C TRP A 253 -2.66 -10.32 -13.38
N SER A 254 -1.33 -10.26 -13.17
CA SER A 254 -0.49 -11.45 -13.03
C SER A 254 -0.69 -12.10 -11.66
N GLN A 255 -0.80 -13.42 -11.64
CA GLN A 255 -0.70 -14.22 -10.42
C GLN A 255 0.77 -14.46 -10.07
N LEU A 256 1.02 -14.93 -8.84
CA LEU A 256 2.34 -15.37 -8.43
C LEU A 256 2.84 -16.53 -9.32
N PRO A 257 4.13 -16.56 -9.68
CA PRO A 257 4.74 -17.74 -10.29
C PRO A 257 4.59 -18.98 -9.38
N ASP A 258 4.25 -20.13 -9.94
CA ASP A 258 3.98 -21.37 -9.18
C ASP A 258 5.08 -21.74 -8.18
N GLY A 259 6.35 -21.52 -8.52
CA GLY A 259 7.48 -21.77 -7.64
C GLY A 259 7.48 -20.88 -6.40
N VAL A 260 7.13 -19.60 -6.60
CA VAL A 260 7.05 -18.60 -5.53
C VAL A 260 5.81 -18.87 -4.67
N ALA A 261 4.66 -19.12 -5.29
CA ALA A 261 3.43 -19.45 -4.57
C ALA A 261 3.62 -20.64 -3.64
N ARG A 262 4.27 -21.71 -4.12
CA ARG A 262 4.61 -22.89 -3.30
C ARG A 262 5.57 -22.56 -2.17
N ALA A 263 6.62 -21.78 -2.42
CA ALA A 263 7.58 -21.39 -1.39
C ALA A 263 6.92 -20.58 -0.27
N LEU A 264 6.05 -19.63 -0.64
CA LEU A 264 5.28 -18.85 0.34
C LEU A 264 4.25 -19.71 1.07
N ALA A 265 3.53 -20.62 0.39
CA ALA A 265 2.56 -21.52 1.02
C ALA A 265 3.21 -22.44 2.08
N VAL A 266 4.41 -22.97 1.82
CA VAL A 266 5.16 -23.77 2.82
C VAL A 266 5.49 -22.93 4.04
N ARG A 267 5.86 -21.66 3.87
CA ARG A 267 6.15 -20.73 4.98
C ARG A 267 4.90 -20.34 5.76
N THR A 268 3.81 -20.05 5.06
CA THR A 268 2.52 -19.76 5.69
C THR A 268 2.09 -20.95 6.55
N ALA A 269 2.17 -22.17 6.03
CA ALA A 269 1.86 -23.38 6.80
C ALA A 269 2.78 -23.60 8.01
N GLN A 270 4.07 -23.22 7.92
CA GLN A 270 5.00 -23.24 9.05
C GLN A 270 4.76 -22.12 10.06
N ALA A 271 4.22 -20.97 9.59
CA ALA A 271 3.84 -19.82 10.42
C ALA A 271 2.46 -20.00 11.06
N ASP A 272 1.56 -20.79 10.47
CA ASP A 272 0.26 -21.16 11.05
C ASP A 272 0.36 -21.96 12.36
N VAL A 273 1.54 -22.51 12.63
CA VAL A 273 1.90 -23.01 13.97
C VAL A 273 2.18 -21.85 14.96
N ARG A 274 2.39 -20.63 14.46
CA ARG A 274 2.55 -19.40 15.25
C ARG A 274 1.36 -18.49 14.98
N ALA A 275 0.55 -18.25 16.02
CA ALA A 275 -0.72 -17.53 15.98
C ALA A 275 -0.74 -16.31 15.02
N GLN A 276 -1.68 -16.33 14.08
CA GLN A 276 -1.99 -15.19 13.19
C GLN A 276 -3.22 -14.46 13.73
N VAL A 277 -3.19 -13.13 13.66
CA VAL A 277 -4.29 -12.24 14.06
C VAL A 277 -5.62 -12.63 13.40
N GLY A 278 -5.59 -13.14 12.17
CA GLY A 278 -6.79 -13.58 11.46
C GLY A 278 -7.66 -14.57 12.25
N ASN A 279 -7.07 -15.38 13.12
CA ASN A 279 -7.76 -16.34 13.99
C ASN A 279 -8.38 -15.68 15.24
N CYS A 280 -7.90 -14.48 15.59
CA CYS A 280 -8.36 -13.72 16.76
C CYS A 280 -9.38 -12.62 16.39
N VAL A 281 -9.78 -12.51 15.12
CA VAL A 281 -10.73 -11.48 14.65
C VAL A 281 -12.16 -11.84 15.05
N ASP A 282 -12.74 -11.02 15.92
CA ASP A 282 -14.18 -11.05 16.19
C ASP A 282 -14.92 -10.35 15.04
N ARG A 283 -15.47 -11.15 14.12
CA ARG A 283 -16.24 -10.68 12.96
C ARG A 283 -17.70 -10.33 13.30
N THR A 284 -18.13 -10.61 14.51
CA THR A 284 -19.47 -10.27 15.01
C THR A 284 -19.52 -8.90 15.66
N ALA A 285 -18.37 -8.27 15.82
CA ALA A 285 -18.26 -6.95 16.44
C ALA A 285 -19.14 -5.92 15.71
N PRO A 286 -19.97 -5.16 16.46
CA PRO A 286 -20.91 -4.24 15.86
C PRO A 286 -20.22 -3.02 15.26
N CYS A 287 -20.73 -2.56 14.11
CA CYS A 287 -20.32 -1.29 13.52
C CYS A 287 -21.52 -0.40 13.20
N VAL A 288 -21.32 0.91 13.30
CA VAL A 288 -22.34 1.92 13.03
C VAL A 288 -21.76 3.09 12.22
N ARG A 289 -22.61 3.82 11.50
CA ARG A 289 -22.20 5.02 10.77
C ARG A 289 -22.24 6.29 11.62
N HIS A 290 -23.05 6.29 12.67
CA HIS A 290 -23.23 7.45 13.56
C HIS A 290 -23.27 7.00 15.02
N VAL A 291 -22.51 7.68 15.87
CA VAL A 291 -22.46 7.39 17.32
C VAL A 291 -23.86 7.44 17.95
N ALA A 292 -24.73 8.32 17.49
CA ALA A 292 -26.11 8.43 17.98
C ALA A 292 -26.95 7.15 17.81
N THR A 293 -26.55 6.24 16.92
CA THR A 293 -27.28 4.97 16.69
C THR A 293 -26.85 3.86 17.65
N ILE A 294 -25.79 4.04 18.43
CA ILE A 294 -25.26 3.04 19.35
C ILE A 294 -26.27 2.62 20.43
N GLY A 295 -27.05 3.58 20.95
CA GLY A 295 -28.08 3.31 21.95
C GLY A 295 -29.24 2.42 21.50
N PHE A 296 -29.33 2.14 20.18
CA PHE A 296 -30.35 1.26 19.59
C PHE A 296 -29.80 -0.12 19.23
N LEU A 297 -28.51 -0.41 19.55
CA LEU A 297 -27.94 -1.72 19.28
C LEU A 297 -28.46 -2.73 20.31
N PRO A 298 -28.82 -3.95 19.88
CA PRO A 298 -29.11 -5.05 20.78
C PRO A 298 -27.86 -5.41 21.61
N ASP A 299 -28.08 -6.02 22.76
CA ASP A 299 -27.02 -6.59 23.63
C ASP A 299 -26.02 -5.61 24.25
N GLU A 300 -26.26 -4.30 24.13
CA GLU A 300 -25.44 -3.25 24.75
C GLU A 300 -23.92 -3.48 24.65
N PRO A 301 -23.33 -3.50 23.43
CA PRO A 301 -21.95 -3.91 23.23
C PRO A 301 -20.97 -2.96 23.96
N ARG A 302 -19.87 -3.52 24.47
CA ARG A 302 -18.80 -2.73 25.12
C ARG A 302 -18.00 -1.91 24.12
N HIS A 303 -17.84 -2.42 22.90
CA HIS A 303 -17.06 -1.81 21.84
C HIS A 303 -17.90 -1.73 20.58
N VAL A 304 -17.89 -0.59 19.92
CA VAL A 304 -18.59 -0.36 18.63
C VAL A 304 -17.66 0.38 17.70
N VAL A 305 -17.49 -0.12 16.49
CA VAL A 305 -16.69 0.57 15.48
C VAL A 305 -17.55 1.57 14.73
N VAL A 306 -17.13 2.82 14.68
CA VAL A 306 -17.75 3.86 13.85
C VAL A 306 -17.09 3.79 12.48
N VAL A 307 -17.90 3.62 11.43
CA VAL A 307 -17.44 3.52 10.05
C VAL A 307 -18.02 4.63 9.18
N ASP A 308 -17.31 5.01 8.14
CA ASP A 308 -17.77 5.91 7.11
C ASP A 308 -18.76 5.23 6.13
N ARG A 309 -19.14 5.96 5.06
CA ARG A 309 -20.04 5.44 4.01
C ARG A 309 -19.42 4.30 3.21
N GLN A 310 -18.09 4.18 3.17
CA GLN A 310 -17.30 3.17 2.48
C GLN A 310 -16.97 1.96 3.39
N ASN A 311 -17.59 1.91 4.58
CA ASN A 311 -17.33 0.88 5.61
C ASN A 311 -15.90 0.89 6.17
N ARG A 312 -15.26 2.08 6.29
CA ARG A 312 -13.94 2.22 6.89
C ARG A 312 -14.06 2.69 8.31
N PRO A 313 -13.23 2.17 9.20
CA PRO A 313 -13.26 2.59 10.59
C PRO A 313 -12.71 4.01 10.75
N THR A 314 -13.50 4.86 11.40
CA THR A 314 -13.14 6.25 11.72
C THR A 314 -12.91 6.46 13.21
N ALA A 315 -13.60 5.71 14.06
CA ALA A 315 -13.42 5.74 15.50
C ALA A 315 -13.81 4.41 16.13
N LEU A 316 -13.26 4.14 17.31
CA LEU A 316 -13.70 3.09 18.22
C LEU A 316 -14.47 3.75 19.36
N TRP A 317 -15.73 3.37 19.54
CA TRP A 317 -16.53 3.79 20.68
C TRP A 317 -16.46 2.74 21.78
N LEU A 318 -16.23 3.20 23.01
CA LEU A 318 -16.18 2.38 24.22
C LEU A 318 -17.28 2.81 25.18
N ARG A 319 -17.99 1.83 25.72
CA ARG A 319 -19.02 2.09 26.76
C ARG A 319 -18.37 2.50 28.06
N SER A 320 -18.93 3.52 28.72
CA SER A 320 -18.56 3.89 30.08
C SER A 320 -18.91 2.77 31.05
N PRO A 321 -18.04 2.45 32.02
CA PRO A 321 -18.36 1.51 33.08
C PRO A 321 -19.41 2.06 34.09
N GLU A 322 -19.74 3.35 34.03
CA GLU A 322 -20.74 3.95 34.92
C GLU A 322 -22.17 3.72 34.43
N PRO A 323 -23.13 3.36 35.34
CA PRO A 323 -24.44 2.84 34.98
C PRO A 323 -25.49 3.88 34.54
N THR A 324 -25.13 5.11 34.25
CA THR A 324 -26.08 6.18 33.92
C THR A 324 -26.24 6.42 32.41
N GLY A 325 -26.87 5.47 31.70
CA GLY A 325 -27.26 5.60 30.29
C GLY A 325 -26.20 5.15 29.28
N PRO A 326 -26.47 5.30 27.96
CA PRO A 326 -25.55 4.90 26.90
C PRO A 326 -24.39 5.91 26.75
N SER A 327 -23.69 6.20 27.85
CA SER A 327 -22.52 7.07 27.87
C SER A 327 -21.28 6.28 27.43
N GLY A 328 -20.50 6.86 26.57
CA GLY A 328 -19.25 6.31 26.08
C GLY A 328 -18.42 7.40 25.41
N TRP A 329 -17.20 7.07 25.09
CA TRP A 329 -16.27 7.98 24.41
C TRP A 329 -15.69 7.33 23.17
N THR A 330 -15.26 8.14 22.22
CA THR A 330 -14.63 7.70 20.98
C THR A 330 -13.13 7.90 21.05
N HIS A 331 -12.38 6.90 20.55
CA HIS A 331 -10.93 6.95 20.39
C HIS A 331 -10.55 6.84 18.91
N PRO A 332 -9.40 7.39 18.51
CA PRO A 332 -8.81 7.07 17.22
C PRO A 332 -8.58 5.57 17.08
N VAL A 333 -8.87 5.02 15.92
CA VAL A 333 -8.68 3.60 15.65
C VAL A 333 -7.19 3.28 15.40
N MET A 334 -6.73 2.18 15.95
CA MET A 334 -5.54 1.48 15.48
C MET A 334 -6.00 0.36 14.57
N THR A 335 -5.60 0.41 13.30
CA THR A 335 -5.97 -0.61 12.31
C THR A 335 -4.87 -1.65 12.13
N VAL A 336 -5.31 -2.87 11.81
CA VAL A 336 -4.45 -4.01 11.49
C VAL A 336 -5.10 -4.80 10.36
N VAL A 337 -4.33 -5.61 9.64
CA VAL A 337 -4.86 -6.57 8.66
C VAL A 337 -4.71 -7.98 9.20
N ALA A 338 -5.52 -8.91 8.69
CA ALA A 338 -5.57 -10.28 9.20
C ALA A 338 -4.21 -11.04 9.10
N GLY A 339 -3.29 -10.57 8.27
CA GLY A 339 -1.95 -11.13 8.10
C GLY A 339 -0.88 -10.54 9.02
N ASP A 340 -1.19 -9.48 9.78
CA ASP A 340 -0.22 -8.87 10.70
C ASP A 340 0.15 -9.86 11.82
N ARG A 341 1.38 -9.75 12.33
CA ARG A 341 1.89 -10.66 13.38
C ARG A 341 1.42 -10.24 14.75
N ASP A 342 0.95 -11.19 15.55
CA ASP A 342 0.42 -10.95 16.90
C ASP A 342 1.36 -10.11 17.77
N HIS A 343 2.66 -10.44 17.80
CA HIS A 343 3.64 -9.75 18.64
C HIS A 343 3.89 -8.30 18.18
N GLU A 344 3.81 -8.01 16.89
CA GLU A 344 3.96 -6.65 16.36
C GLU A 344 2.74 -5.80 16.74
N ILE A 345 1.54 -6.38 16.68
CA ILE A 345 0.32 -5.70 17.10
C ILE A 345 0.34 -5.43 18.61
N VAL A 346 0.76 -6.41 19.40
CA VAL A 346 0.94 -6.23 20.85
C VAL A 346 1.94 -5.11 21.11
N ALA A 347 3.09 -5.11 20.44
CA ALA A 347 4.10 -4.07 20.61
C ALA A 347 3.54 -2.68 20.27
N ARG A 348 2.80 -2.55 19.15
CA ARG A 348 2.12 -1.31 18.76
C ARG A 348 1.05 -0.89 19.78
N ALA A 349 0.22 -1.82 20.24
CA ALA A 349 -0.80 -1.55 21.24
C ALA A 349 -0.18 -1.04 22.55
N MET A 350 0.98 -1.59 22.96
CA MET A 350 1.70 -1.16 24.18
C MET A 350 2.28 0.25 24.07
N THR A 351 2.44 0.83 22.89
CA THR A 351 2.85 2.23 22.75
C THR A 351 1.72 3.24 22.96
N ARG A 352 0.45 2.78 23.01
CA ARG A 352 -0.71 3.65 23.30
C ARG A 352 -0.67 4.14 24.76
N PRO A 353 -1.39 5.24 25.07
CA PRO A 353 -1.56 5.67 26.46
C PRO A 353 -2.04 4.53 27.37
N PRO A 354 -1.64 4.47 28.65
CA PRO A 354 -2.00 3.36 29.56
C PRO A 354 -3.49 3.03 29.60
N ILE A 355 -4.35 4.04 29.49
CA ILE A 355 -5.80 3.89 29.56
C ILE A 355 -6.41 3.21 28.31
N THR A 356 -5.73 3.27 27.15
CA THR A 356 -6.21 2.71 25.87
C THR A 356 -5.37 1.53 25.38
N ARG A 357 -4.36 1.13 26.14
CA ARG A 357 -3.36 0.13 25.74
C ARG A 357 -3.99 -1.24 25.43
N PHE A 358 -5.02 -1.61 26.15
CA PHE A 358 -5.74 -2.87 25.99
C PHE A 358 -7.06 -2.73 25.21
N ASP A 359 -7.39 -1.52 24.74
CA ASP A 359 -8.54 -1.37 23.86
C ASP A 359 -8.36 -2.22 22.60
N PRO A 360 -9.44 -2.79 22.05
CA PRO A 360 -9.36 -3.57 20.84
C PRO A 360 -8.71 -2.81 19.69
N VAL A 361 -8.07 -3.53 18.78
CA VAL A 361 -7.61 -3.00 17.51
C VAL A 361 -8.60 -3.40 16.41
N VAL A 362 -8.73 -2.56 15.41
CA VAL A 362 -9.73 -2.74 14.35
C VAL A 362 -9.08 -3.47 13.18
N CYS A 363 -9.57 -4.67 12.87
CA CYS A 363 -9.13 -5.40 11.69
C CYS A 363 -9.81 -4.85 10.45
N VAL A 364 -9.01 -4.59 9.40
CA VAL A 364 -9.47 -4.10 8.11
C VAL A 364 -9.00 -5.03 6.98
N SER A 365 -9.69 -4.98 5.84
CA SER A 365 -9.23 -5.59 4.60
C SER A 365 -8.06 -4.79 4.00
N GLU A 366 -7.43 -5.33 2.94
CA GLU A 366 -6.39 -4.63 2.19
C GLU A 366 -6.86 -3.30 1.56
N THR A 367 -8.16 -3.17 1.37
CA THR A 367 -8.80 -1.93 0.89
C THR A 367 -9.24 -0.99 2.02
N GLY A 368 -8.84 -1.28 3.26
CA GLY A 368 -9.13 -0.46 4.43
C GLY A 368 -10.56 -0.59 4.98
N ARG A 369 -11.36 -1.56 4.52
CA ARG A 369 -12.74 -1.77 4.99
C ARG A 369 -12.77 -2.57 6.29
N PHE A 370 -13.68 -2.23 7.17
CA PHE A 370 -13.87 -2.92 8.44
C PHE A 370 -14.18 -4.42 8.25
N VAL A 371 -13.47 -5.27 8.97
CA VAL A 371 -13.61 -6.73 8.97
C VAL A 371 -14.06 -7.25 10.34
N GLY A 372 -13.57 -6.65 11.43
CA GLY A 372 -13.87 -7.07 12.78
C GLY A 372 -12.97 -6.41 13.84
N LEU A 373 -13.07 -6.86 15.08
CA LEU A 373 -12.22 -6.42 16.19
C LEU A 373 -11.23 -7.50 16.60
N VAL A 374 -10.08 -7.09 17.07
CA VAL A 374 -9.08 -7.98 17.70
C VAL A 374 -8.82 -7.49 19.12
N HIS A 375 -9.10 -8.32 20.09
CA HIS A 375 -8.86 -8.01 21.50
C HIS A 375 -7.38 -8.23 21.84
N VAL A 376 -6.71 -7.16 22.28
CA VAL A 376 -5.27 -7.18 22.59
C VAL A 376 -4.95 -8.23 23.67
N GLU A 377 -5.85 -8.47 24.61
CA GLU A 377 -5.70 -9.50 25.65
C GLU A 377 -5.56 -10.92 25.06
N HIS A 378 -6.32 -11.23 24.01
CA HIS A 378 -6.24 -12.52 23.32
C HIS A 378 -4.89 -12.69 22.63
N LEU A 379 -4.36 -11.63 22.03
CA LEU A 379 -3.04 -11.64 21.38
C LEU A 379 -1.92 -11.84 22.40
N VAL A 380 -1.99 -11.16 23.55
CA VAL A 380 -1.02 -11.32 24.63
C VAL A 380 -1.02 -12.76 25.13
N THR A 381 -2.20 -13.34 25.35
CA THR A 381 -2.33 -14.73 25.81
C THR A 381 -1.76 -15.70 24.76
N ALA A 382 -2.09 -15.53 23.48
CA ALA A 382 -1.58 -16.35 22.40
C ALA A 382 -0.05 -16.27 22.28
N THR A 383 0.53 -15.08 22.45
CA THR A 383 1.99 -14.87 22.38
C THR A 383 2.72 -15.53 23.56
N VAL A 384 2.10 -15.60 24.75
CA VAL A 384 2.69 -16.22 25.95
C VAL A 384 2.61 -17.74 25.90
N THR A 385 1.52 -18.30 25.35
CA THR A 385 1.33 -19.77 25.25
C THR A 385 2.10 -20.41 24.09
N ALA A 386 2.60 -19.62 23.15
CA ALA A 386 3.39 -20.08 22.00
C ALA A 386 4.93 -20.13 22.27
N ARG A 387 5.37 -19.81 23.47
CA ARG A 387 6.74 -19.99 23.98
C ARG A 387 6.86 -21.28 24.77
#